data_9365181d4f956446159aae3719f6a0fd
#
_entry.id   9365181d4f956446159aae3719f6a0fd
#
_cell.length_a   1.000
_cell.length_b   1.000
_cell.length_c   1.000
_cell.angle_alpha   90.00
_cell.angle_beta   90.00
_cell.angle_gamma   90.00
#
_symmetry.space_group_name_H-M   'P 1'
#
loop_
_entity.id
_entity.type
_entity.pdbx_description
1 polymer ?
#
loop_
_entity_poly.entity_id
_entity_poly.type
_entity_poly.pdbx_seq_one_letter_code
_entity_poly.pdbx_strand_id
1 'polypeptide(L)'
;MDEADGIAVAAVIDAAGLGAVDHLVPLGGMTNRNYRVDTAEGSFAVRLPGSGSDAYIDRAAEAHNARRAADLGLNCEVLHLDAEGTMVCRFVQGEVVAPELLATSGDRLEQVARALWRLHAAAPPFVGRFDPVAEARRHRAALALGGGAAVPAVVDDLLSTIASFDLTAPLVPCHNDAWPLNFVFTAEAVVLVDWEYSGLNDPGWDLAHLSVECGLDPDDHERLLQAYGGGAPPKDLRRRVDLLRGVSDVVWGLWALVQHADGNAATDFRAYALDRLRRAPTWW
;
A
#
# COMPACT_ATOMS: atom_id res chain seq x y z
N MET A 1 22.62 -6.38 7.91
CA MET A 1 21.54 -7.20 8.54
C MET A 1 21.85 -7.26 10.03
N ASP A 2 20.88 -6.94 10.85
CA ASP A 2 21.01 -7.03 12.30
C ASP A 2 21.00 -8.53 12.69
N GLU A 3 21.87 -8.93 13.63
CA GLU A 3 21.93 -10.31 14.15
C GLU A 3 20.61 -10.71 14.83
N ALA A 4 19.94 -9.76 15.48
CA ALA A 4 18.65 -9.95 16.12
C ALA A 4 17.54 -10.31 15.09
N ASP A 5 17.56 -9.68 13.93
CA ASP A 5 16.61 -10.01 12.86
C ASP A 5 16.84 -11.41 12.29
N GLY A 6 18.10 -11.81 12.13
CA GLY A 6 18.44 -13.17 11.70
C GLY A 6 17.89 -14.24 12.65
N ILE A 7 18.01 -14.02 13.97
CA ILE A 7 17.46 -14.92 15.00
C ILE A 7 15.93 -14.93 14.95
N ALA A 8 15.29 -13.76 14.82
CA ALA A 8 13.83 -13.65 14.75
C ALA A 8 13.27 -14.36 13.52
N VAL A 9 13.88 -14.15 12.34
CA VAL A 9 13.47 -14.81 11.10
C VAL A 9 13.60 -16.33 11.21
N ALA A 10 14.74 -16.84 11.74
CA ALA A 10 14.94 -18.27 11.91
C ALA A 10 13.90 -18.89 12.84
N ALA A 11 13.55 -18.20 13.95
CA ALA A 11 12.53 -18.66 14.88
C ALA A 11 11.13 -18.73 14.23
N VAL A 12 10.78 -17.75 13.39
CA VAL A 12 9.49 -17.72 12.68
C VAL A 12 9.42 -18.85 11.64
N ILE A 13 10.49 -19.09 10.88
CA ILE A 13 10.58 -20.16 9.88
C ILE A 13 10.49 -21.54 10.54
N ASP A 14 11.16 -21.73 11.68
CA ASP A 14 11.10 -22.98 12.47
C ASP A 14 9.68 -23.22 13.01
N ALA A 15 9.08 -22.19 13.61
CA ALA A 15 7.70 -22.26 14.13
C ALA A 15 6.67 -22.56 13.04
N ALA A 16 6.92 -22.11 11.81
CA ALA A 16 6.08 -22.40 10.63
C ALA A 16 6.36 -23.81 10.05
N GLY A 17 7.34 -24.55 10.54
CA GLY A 17 7.69 -25.88 10.05
C GLY A 17 8.33 -25.90 8.67
N LEU A 18 9.01 -24.80 8.27
CA LEU A 18 9.54 -24.59 6.92
C LEU A 18 11.04 -24.93 6.79
N GLY A 19 11.60 -25.63 7.75
CA GLY A 19 12.97 -26.13 7.76
C GLY A 19 13.99 -25.13 8.29
N ALA A 20 15.28 -25.46 8.13
CA ALA A 20 16.36 -24.57 8.53
C ALA A 20 16.62 -23.50 7.46
N VAL A 21 17.02 -22.29 7.89
CA VAL A 21 17.37 -21.19 6.99
C VAL A 21 18.73 -21.47 6.36
N ASP A 22 18.76 -21.61 5.03
CA ASP A 22 19.99 -21.76 4.25
C ASP A 22 20.54 -20.39 3.81
N HIS A 23 19.64 -19.51 3.30
CA HIS A 23 19.99 -18.17 2.88
C HIS A 23 18.96 -17.14 3.36
N LEU A 24 19.44 -15.95 3.72
CA LEU A 24 18.63 -14.83 4.20
C LEU A 24 19.10 -13.53 3.54
N VAL A 25 18.20 -12.88 2.80
CA VAL A 25 18.47 -11.65 2.06
C VAL A 25 17.44 -10.58 2.41
N PRO A 26 17.86 -9.36 2.82
CA PRO A 26 16.94 -8.24 3.01
C PRO A 26 16.26 -7.84 1.70
N LEU A 27 14.95 -7.56 1.74
CA LEU A 27 14.16 -7.06 0.61
C LEU A 27 13.88 -5.55 0.70
N GLY A 28 14.23 -4.93 1.83
CA GLY A 28 13.90 -3.52 2.10
C GLY A 28 12.50 -3.34 2.70
N GLY A 29 12.05 -2.10 2.76
CA GLY A 29 10.77 -1.68 3.32
C GLY A 29 10.91 -0.32 4.01
N MET A 30 9.82 0.48 4.07
CA MET A 30 9.81 1.79 4.74
C MET A 30 9.42 1.68 6.22
N THR A 31 8.54 0.74 6.55
CA THR A 31 8.00 0.54 7.90
C THR A 31 8.30 -0.86 8.42
N ASN A 32 8.15 -1.89 7.61
CA ASN A 32 8.40 -3.27 7.95
C ASN A 32 9.80 -3.71 7.49
N ARG A 33 10.36 -4.73 8.17
CA ARG A 33 11.63 -5.36 7.76
C ARG A 33 11.28 -6.65 7.01
N ASN A 34 11.57 -6.67 5.72
CA ASN A 34 11.22 -7.77 4.85
C ASN A 34 12.48 -8.54 4.41
N TYR A 35 12.36 -9.86 4.38
CA TYR A 35 13.45 -10.78 4.06
C TYR A 35 12.99 -11.84 3.09
N ARG A 36 13.84 -12.17 2.10
CA ARG A 36 13.74 -13.43 1.41
C ARG A 36 14.53 -14.49 2.21
N VAL A 37 13.89 -15.63 2.40
CA VAL A 37 14.46 -16.78 3.10
C VAL A 37 14.40 -17.98 2.19
N ASP A 38 15.54 -18.62 1.97
CA ASP A 38 15.60 -19.89 1.24
C ASP A 38 15.88 -21.02 2.25
N THR A 39 15.13 -22.12 2.13
CA THR A 39 15.26 -23.36 2.94
C THR A 39 15.18 -24.55 2.00
N ALA A 40 15.36 -25.78 2.52
CA ALA A 40 15.13 -27.01 1.75
C ALA A 40 13.67 -27.17 1.26
N GLU A 41 12.70 -26.49 1.93
CA GLU A 41 11.27 -26.53 1.59
C GLU A 41 10.85 -25.46 0.57
N GLY A 42 11.79 -24.60 0.16
CA GLY A 42 11.57 -23.56 -0.85
C GLY A 42 11.98 -22.16 -0.43
N SER A 43 11.51 -21.17 -1.18
CA SER A 43 11.77 -19.76 -0.91
C SER A 43 10.54 -19.08 -0.30
N PHE A 44 10.77 -18.23 0.69
CA PHE A 44 9.74 -17.54 1.46
C PHE A 44 10.04 -16.05 1.56
N ALA A 45 8.99 -15.24 1.69
CA ALA A 45 9.09 -13.85 2.13
C ALA A 45 8.68 -13.81 3.61
N VAL A 46 9.54 -13.25 4.45
CA VAL A 46 9.28 -13.05 5.88
C VAL A 46 9.23 -11.56 6.16
N ARG A 47 8.12 -11.10 6.74
CA ARG A 47 7.97 -9.74 7.26
C ARG A 47 8.05 -9.78 8.78
N LEU A 48 8.97 -8.99 9.32
CA LEU A 48 8.98 -8.61 10.73
C LEU A 48 8.40 -7.20 10.87
N PRO A 49 7.39 -6.99 11.75
CA PRO A 49 6.78 -5.69 11.90
C PRO A 49 7.81 -4.65 12.38
N GLY A 50 7.66 -3.42 11.90
CA GLY A 50 8.39 -2.26 12.40
C GLY A 50 7.76 -1.73 13.67
N SER A 51 8.48 -0.85 14.37
CA SER A 51 7.95 -0.16 15.54
C SER A 51 6.93 0.91 15.14
N GLY A 52 5.77 0.97 15.82
CA GLY A 52 4.79 2.06 15.70
C GLY A 52 3.67 1.85 14.66
N SER A 53 3.69 0.80 13.83
CA SER A 53 2.62 0.53 12.86
C SER A 53 1.33 -0.01 13.50
N ASP A 54 1.41 -0.63 14.67
CA ASP A 54 0.27 -1.31 15.33
C ASP A 54 -0.89 -0.37 15.71
N ALA A 55 -0.61 0.93 15.87
CA ALA A 55 -1.64 1.92 16.18
C ALA A 55 -2.59 2.21 15.00
N TYR A 56 -2.24 1.81 13.78
CA TYR A 56 -2.95 2.20 12.55
C TYR A 56 -3.46 1.02 11.74
N ILE A 57 -3.02 -0.21 12.03
CA ILE A 57 -3.28 -1.40 11.24
C ILE A 57 -4.19 -2.36 11.99
N ASP A 58 -5.30 -2.74 11.35
CA ASP A 58 -6.16 -3.83 11.81
C ASP A 58 -5.56 -5.18 11.34
N ARG A 59 -4.73 -5.80 12.17
CA ARG A 59 -4.04 -7.06 11.86
C ARG A 59 -5.00 -8.22 11.59
N ALA A 60 -6.20 -8.20 12.18
CA ALA A 60 -7.21 -9.23 11.91
C ALA A 60 -7.81 -9.06 10.52
N ALA A 61 -8.10 -7.82 10.12
CA ALA A 61 -8.56 -7.50 8.77
C ALA A 61 -7.47 -7.81 7.73
N GLU A 62 -6.22 -7.40 7.97
CA GLU A 62 -5.09 -7.75 7.12
C GLU A 62 -4.98 -9.26 6.89
N ALA A 63 -4.99 -10.05 7.99
CA ALA A 63 -4.85 -11.50 7.91
C ALA A 63 -5.97 -12.16 7.09
N HIS A 64 -7.20 -11.67 7.25
CA HIS A 64 -8.33 -12.14 6.46
C HIS A 64 -8.16 -11.76 4.98
N ASN A 65 -7.90 -10.49 4.70
CA ASN A 65 -7.87 -9.95 3.35
C ASN A 65 -6.68 -10.49 2.54
N ALA A 66 -5.50 -10.61 3.16
CA ALA A 66 -4.32 -11.19 2.51
C ALA A 66 -4.55 -12.63 2.06
N ARG A 67 -5.20 -13.47 2.89
CA ARG A 67 -5.56 -14.84 2.53
C ARG A 67 -6.61 -14.88 1.42
N ARG A 68 -7.63 -14.01 1.50
CA ARG A 68 -8.65 -13.91 0.44
C ARG A 68 -8.05 -13.48 -0.89
N ALA A 69 -7.11 -12.54 -0.88
CA ALA A 69 -6.38 -12.15 -2.07
C ALA A 69 -5.52 -13.30 -2.65
N ALA A 70 -4.91 -14.12 -1.80
CA ALA A 70 -4.19 -15.31 -2.24
C ALA A 70 -5.11 -16.34 -2.90
N ASP A 71 -6.30 -16.61 -2.34
CA ASP A 71 -7.32 -17.47 -2.95
C ASP A 71 -7.76 -16.98 -4.34
N LEU A 72 -7.70 -15.69 -4.60
CA LEU A 72 -8.02 -15.05 -5.88
C LEU A 72 -6.84 -15.02 -6.87
N GLY A 73 -5.66 -15.49 -6.46
CA GLY A 73 -4.42 -15.39 -7.22
C GLY A 73 -3.93 -13.95 -7.39
N LEU A 74 -4.25 -13.08 -6.44
CA LEU A 74 -3.82 -11.68 -6.39
C LEU A 74 -2.75 -11.41 -5.34
N ASN A 75 -2.48 -12.37 -4.45
CA ASN A 75 -1.42 -12.31 -3.45
C ASN A 75 -0.61 -13.61 -3.47
N CYS A 76 0.54 -13.62 -2.82
CA CYS A 76 1.28 -14.84 -2.48
C CYS A 76 0.50 -15.71 -1.48
N GLU A 77 0.80 -16.99 -1.44
CA GLU A 77 0.27 -17.91 -0.43
C GLU A 77 0.76 -17.49 0.97
N VAL A 78 -0.18 -17.15 1.86
CA VAL A 78 0.11 -16.76 3.26
C VAL A 78 0.18 -18.00 4.11
N LEU A 79 1.38 -18.35 4.57
CA LEU A 79 1.64 -19.56 5.38
C LEU A 79 1.49 -19.28 6.87
N HIS A 80 1.91 -18.08 7.31
CA HIS A 80 1.81 -17.62 8.69
C HIS A 80 1.52 -16.12 8.72
N LEU A 81 0.66 -15.70 9.63
CA LEU A 81 0.46 -14.30 9.98
C LEU A 81 -0.12 -14.25 11.39
N ASP A 82 0.64 -13.66 12.32
CA ASP A 82 0.26 -13.49 13.71
C ASP A 82 -0.43 -12.15 14.02
N ALA A 83 -0.85 -11.99 15.25
CA ALA A 83 -1.55 -10.78 15.71
C ALA A 83 -0.62 -9.55 15.78
N GLU A 84 0.67 -9.77 15.88
CA GLU A 84 1.72 -8.74 15.92
C GLU A 84 2.12 -8.27 14.51
N GLY A 85 1.69 -9.00 13.46
CA GLY A 85 1.97 -8.67 12.07
C GLY A 85 3.22 -9.35 11.49
N THR A 86 3.79 -10.32 12.20
CA THR A 86 4.83 -11.19 11.62
C THR A 86 4.20 -12.08 10.57
N MET A 87 4.73 -12.06 9.34
CA MET A 87 4.14 -12.79 8.22
C MET A 87 5.18 -13.64 7.51
N VAL A 88 4.75 -14.85 7.11
CA VAL A 88 5.49 -15.72 6.20
C VAL A 88 4.60 -16.03 5.01
N CYS A 89 5.09 -15.70 3.83
CA CYS A 89 4.46 -16.02 2.56
C CYS A 89 5.38 -16.87 1.69
N ARG A 90 4.81 -17.62 0.72
CA ARG A 90 5.59 -18.16 -0.38
C ARG A 90 6.23 -17.03 -1.18
N PHE A 91 7.55 -17.09 -1.41
CA PHE A 91 8.24 -16.03 -2.17
C PHE A 91 7.75 -16.02 -3.63
N VAL A 92 7.35 -14.85 -4.10
CA VAL A 92 6.93 -14.64 -5.49
C VAL A 92 8.14 -14.27 -6.33
N GLN A 93 8.52 -15.16 -7.25
CA GLN A 93 9.57 -14.85 -8.22
C GLN A 93 8.99 -13.94 -9.30
N GLY A 94 9.50 -12.71 -9.38
CA GLY A 94 9.03 -11.72 -10.35
C GLY A 94 9.88 -10.47 -10.32
N GLU A 95 9.49 -9.49 -11.11
CA GLU A 95 10.14 -8.19 -11.19
C GLU A 95 9.28 -7.14 -10.47
N VAL A 96 9.91 -6.32 -9.65
CA VAL A 96 9.32 -5.09 -9.08
C VAL A 96 9.86 -3.92 -9.87
N VAL A 97 8.99 -3.01 -10.29
CA VAL A 97 9.33 -1.92 -11.21
C VAL A 97 9.26 -0.60 -10.47
N ALA A 98 10.29 0.22 -10.63
CA ALA A 98 10.32 1.57 -10.06
C ALA A 98 9.16 2.42 -10.60
N PRO A 99 8.63 3.38 -9.80
CA PRO A 99 7.49 4.21 -10.18
C PRO A 99 7.63 4.89 -11.55
N GLU A 100 8.80 5.45 -11.83
CA GLU A 100 9.09 6.17 -13.08
C GLU A 100 9.11 5.24 -14.30
N LEU A 101 9.57 4.00 -14.11
CA LEU A 101 9.56 2.99 -15.17
C LEU A 101 8.16 2.41 -15.38
N LEU A 102 7.36 2.27 -14.33
CA LEU A 102 5.97 1.85 -14.44
C LEU A 102 5.14 2.92 -15.17
N ALA A 103 5.35 4.20 -14.86
CA ALA A 103 4.70 5.32 -15.53
C ALA A 103 4.87 5.26 -17.05
N THR A 104 6.08 4.98 -17.53
CA THR A 104 6.41 4.97 -18.96
C THR A 104 6.15 3.63 -19.67
N SER A 105 5.77 2.58 -18.93
CA SER A 105 5.50 1.25 -19.47
C SER A 105 3.98 1.01 -19.61
N GLY A 106 3.41 1.41 -20.73
CA GLY A 106 1.97 1.29 -20.96
C GLY A 106 1.42 -0.12 -20.74
N ASP A 107 2.11 -1.15 -21.22
CA ASP A 107 1.67 -2.55 -21.05
C ASP A 107 1.64 -2.97 -19.57
N ARG A 108 2.62 -2.54 -18.76
CA ARG A 108 2.69 -2.86 -17.33
C ARG A 108 1.64 -2.08 -16.54
N LEU A 109 1.44 -0.81 -16.86
CA LEU A 109 0.39 0.01 -16.27
C LEU A 109 -1.00 -0.59 -16.51
N GLU A 110 -1.25 -1.09 -17.73
CA GLU A 110 -2.48 -1.81 -18.06
C GLU A 110 -2.64 -3.14 -17.31
N GLN A 111 -1.53 -3.89 -17.09
CA GLN A 111 -1.56 -5.11 -16.27
C GLN A 111 -1.95 -4.81 -14.84
N VAL A 112 -1.39 -3.75 -14.24
CA VAL A 112 -1.76 -3.29 -12.89
C VAL A 112 -3.22 -2.86 -12.84
N ALA A 113 -3.69 -2.06 -13.82
CA ALA A 113 -5.09 -1.66 -13.90
C ALA A 113 -6.05 -2.87 -13.92
N ARG A 114 -5.73 -3.91 -14.70
CA ARG A 114 -6.51 -5.15 -14.76
C ARG A 114 -6.45 -5.93 -13.45
N ALA A 115 -5.31 -5.95 -12.75
CA ALA A 115 -5.19 -6.61 -11.44
C ALA A 115 -6.05 -5.90 -10.39
N LEU A 116 -6.01 -4.56 -10.33
CA LEU A 116 -6.88 -3.76 -9.46
C LEU A 116 -8.36 -3.96 -9.79
N TRP A 117 -8.73 -4.01 -11.08
CA TRP A 117 -10.13 -4.30 -11.45
C TRP A 117 -10.59 -5.68 -10.97
N ARG A 118 -9.74 -6.71 -11.09
CA ARG A 118 -10.04 -8.05 -10.57
C ARG A 118 -10.23 -8.05 -9.06
N LEU A 119 -9.42 -7.29 -8.32
CA LEU A 119 -9.57 -7.11 -6.88
C LEU A 119 -10.90 -6.44 -6.55
N HIS A 120 -11.21 -5.30 -7.19
CA HIS A 120 -12.42 -4.53 -6.93
C HIS A 120 -13.72 -5.25 -7.31
N ALA A 121 -13.64 -6.19 -8.25
CA ALA A 121 -14.76 -7.06 -8.65
C ALA A 121 -14.87 -8.35 -7.81
N ALA A 122 -13.97 -8.56 -6.84
CA ALA A 122 -13.90 -9.82 -6.11
C ALA A 122 -15.08 -10.01 -5.14
N ALA A 123 -15.54 -11.26 -5.05
CA ALA A 123 -16.50 -11.74 -4.04
C ALA A 123 -15.96 -13.06 -3.47
N PRO A 124 -16.14 -13.36 -2.16
CA PRO A 124 -16.80 -12.59 -1.11
C PRO A 124 -16.00 -11.35 -0.71
N PRO A 125 -16.64 -10.37 -0.04
CA PRO A 125 -16.04 -9.10 0.32
C PRO A 125 -14.88 -9.28 1.31
N PHE A 126 -13.97 -8.33 1.27
CA PHE A 126 -12.97 -8.10 2.29
C PHE A 126 -13.63 -7.54 3.55
N VAL A 127 -12.93 -7.61 4.68
CA VAL A 127 -13.36 -7.04 5.95
C VAL A 127 -12.57 -5.76 6.24
N GLY A 128 -13.07 -4.97 7.19
CA GLY A 128 -12.50 -3.67 7.50
C GLY A 128 -12.91 -2.60 6.49
N ARG A 129 -12.60 -1.36 6.81
CA ARG A 129 -12.86 -0.20 5.96
C ARG A 129 -11.71 0.78 6.06
N PHE A 130 -11.24 1.26 4.93
CA PHE A 130 -10.33 2.37 4.84
C PHE A 130 -11.11 3.63 4.44
N ASP A 131 -11.12 4.63 5.31
CA ASP A 131 -11.73 5.93 5.05
C ASP A 131 -10.61 6.98 4.95
N PRO A 132 -10.28 7.46 3.75
CA PRO A 132 -9.12 8.34 3.57
C PRO A 132 -9.19 9.62 4.38
N VAL A 133 -10.39 10.20 4.54
CA VAL A 133 -10.56 11.43 5.32
C VAL A 133 -10.39 11.17 6.83
N ALA A 134 -10.89 10.03 7.30
CA ALA A 134 -10.69 9.61 8.69
C ALA A 134 -9.20 9.33 8.96
N GLU A 135 -8.50 8.68 8.02
CA GLU A 135 -7.05 8.43 8.10
C GLU A 135 -6.26 9.74 8.20
N ALA A 136 -6.52 10.70 7.31
CA ALA A 136 -5.88 12.00 7.35
C ALA A 136 -6.07 12.71 8.70
N ARG A 137 -7.28 12.65 9.26
CA ARG A 137 -7.58 13.21 10.59
C ARG A 137 -6.84 12.47 11.70
N ARG A 138 -6.73 11.15 11.62
CA ARG A 138 -5.99 10.34 12.59
C ARG A 138 -4.50 10.69 12.61
N HIS A 139 -3.87 10.80 11.46
CA HIS A 139 -2.47 11.22 11.35
C HIS A 139 -2.27 12.65 11.88
N ARG A 140 -3.19 13.56 11.55
CA ARG A 140 -3.16 14.94 12.11
C ARG A 140 -3.26 14.95 13.63
N ALA A 141 -4.10 14.09 14.21
CA ALA A 141 -4.24 13.96 15.67
C ALA A 141 -2.97 13.37 16.31
N ALA A 142 -2.36 12.36 15.71
CA ALA A 142 -1.10 11.77 16.16
C ALA A 142 0.02 12.81 16.22
N LEU A 143 0.16 13.66 15.20
CA LEU A 143 1.11 14.76 15.19
C LEU A 143 0.89 15.78 16.32
N ALA A 144 -0.36 16.02 16.71
CA ALA A 144 -0.68 16.92 17.82
C ALA A 144 -0.27 16.33 19.18
N LEU A 145 -0.35 15.01 19.34
CA LEU A 145 0.02 14.31 20.59
C LEU A 145 1.55 14.13 20.72
N GLY A 146 2.26 13.94 19.60
CA GLY A 146 3.71 13.72 19.58
C GLY A 146 4.57 14.95 19.92
N GLY A 147 3.98 16.11 20.12
CA GLY A 147 4.59 17.29 20.80
C GLY A 147 5.75 17.98 20.09
N GLY A 148 6.11 17.65 18.85
CA GLY A 148 7.38 18.15 18.30
C GLY A 148 7.44 18.50 16.81
N ALA A 149 6.67 17.91 15.96
CA ALA A 149 6.75 18.22 14.54
C ALA A 149 5.90 19.46 14.20
N ALA A 150 6.54 20.49 13.63
CA ALA A 150 5.80 21.65 13.11
C ALA A 150 4.90 21.21 11.96
N VAL A 151 3.60 21.09 12.21
CA VAL A 151 2.61 20.81 11.19
C VAL A 151 2.49 22.03 10.28
N PRO A 152 2.61 21.90 8.96
CA PRO A 152 2.42 23.02 8.04
C PRO A 152 1.04 23.68 8.23
N ALA A 153 0.98 25.03 8.22
CA ALA A 153 -0.26 25.77 8.43
C ALA A 153 -1.37 25.40 7.40
N VAL A 154 -1.00 24.97 6.21
CA VAL A 154 -1.94 24.57 5.13
C VAL A 154 -2.73 23.30 5.48
N VAL A 155 -2.28 22.48 6.42
CA VAL A 155 -2.87 21.15 6.71
C VAL A 155 -4.33 21.25 7.13
N ASP A 156 -4.67 22.18 8.02
CA ASP A 156 -6.05 22.29 8.52
C ASP A 156 -7.02 22.78 7.42
N ASP A 157 -6.54 23.63 6.47
CA ASP A 157 -7.30 24.03 5.29
C ASP A 157 -7.48 22.85 4.30
N LEU A 158 -6.42 22.06 4.09
CA LEU A 158 -6.49 20.83 3.26
C LEU A 158 -7.50 19.83 3.84
N LEU A 159 -7.45 19.57 5.16
CA LEU A 159 -8.39 18.68 5.83
C LEU A 159 -9.84 19.16 5.72
N SER A 160 -10.06 20.46 5.81
CA SER A 160 -11.38 21.06 5.62
C SER A 160 -11.86 20.89 4.18
N THR A 161 -10.97 21.08 3.21
CA THR A 161 -11.26 20.93 1.79
C THR A 161 -11.64 19.49 1.44
N ILE A 162 -10.80 18.51 1.79
CA ILE A 162 -11.09 17.09 1.47
C ILE A 162 -12.34 16.57 2.18
N ALA A 163 -12.65 17.08 3.37
CA ALA A 163 -13.87 16.73 4.09
C ALA A 163 -15.15 17.27 3.43
N SER A 164 -15.03 18.25 2.55
CA SER A 164 -16.17 18.82 1.79
C SER A 164 -16.48 18.07 0.50
N PHE A 165 -15.62 17.15 0.07
CA PHE A 165 -15.83 16.42 -1.18
C PHE A 165 -16.96 15.39 -1.04
N ASP A 166 -17.83 15.32 -2.05
CA ASP A 166 -18.76 14.20 -2.20
C ASP A 166 -18.02 13.04 -2.88
N LEU A 167 -17.57 12.11 -2.03
CA LEU A 167 -16.87 10.88 -2.41
C LEU A 167 -17.78 9.65 -2.24
N THR A 168 -19.11 9.84 -2.33
CA THR A 168 -20.07 8.75 -2.22
C THR A 168 -19.87 7.75 -3.37
N ALA A 169 -19.53 6.51 -3.03
CA ALA A 169 -19.32 5.41 -3.97
C ALA A 169 -19.72 4.07 -3.36
N PRO A 170 -20.02 3.06 -4.18
CA PRO A 170 -20.05 1.69 -3.70
C PRO A 170 -18.68 1.29 -3.15
N LEU A 171 -18.67 0.73 -1.94
CA LEU A 171 -17.44 0.21 -1.34
C LEU A 171 -17.16 -1.19 -1.89
N VAL A 172 -15.92 -1.38 -2.34
CA VAL A 172 -15.42 -2.64 -2.89
C VAL A 172 -14.13 -3.06 -2.18
N PRO A 173 -13.69 -4.33 -2.32
CA PRO A 173 -12.35 -4.73 -1.88
C PRO A 173 -11.28 -3.85 -2.53
N CYS A 174 -10.43 -3.20 -1.74
CA CYS A 174 -9.31 -2.37 -2.19
C CYS A 174 -8.03 -2.77 -1.48
N HIS A 175 -6.91 -2.55 -2.15
CA HIS A 175 -5.58 -2.70 -1.55
C HIS A 175 -5.28 -1.56 -0.58
N ASN A 176 -5.71 -0.35 -0.92
CA ASN A 176 -5.55 0.91 -0.22
C ASN A 176 -4.12 1.45 -0.13
N ASP A 177 -3.14 0.67 -0.55
CA ASP A 177 -1.73 1.06 -0.71
C ASP A 177 -1.21 0.60 -2.07
N ALA A 178 -1.79 1.13 -3.15
CA ALA A 178 -1.40 0.82 -4.53
C ALA A 178 -0.06 1.50 -4.90
N TRP A 179 0.95 1.31 -4.04
CA TRP A 179 2.32 1.74 -4.26
C TRP A 179 2.99 0.88 -5.33
N PRO A 180 3.72 1.45 -6.32
CA PRO A 180 4.32 0.68 -7.42
C PRO A 180 5.17 -0.52 -6.99
N LEU A 181 5.87 -0.39 -5.87
CA LEU A 181 6.70 -1.49 -5.36
C LEU A 181 5.91 -2.64 -4.73
N ASN A 182 4.59 -2.47 -4.55
CA ASN A 182 3.69 -3.53 -4.10
C ASN A 182 3.15 -4.40 -5.25
N PHE A 183 3.58 -4.14 -6.50
CA PHE A 183 3.21 -4.96 -7.66
C PHE A 183 4.40 -5.79 -8.14
N VAL A 184 4.28 -7.11 -8.05
CA VAL A 184 5.28 -8.08 -8.52
C VAL A 184 4.81 -8.64 -9.86
N PHE A 185 5.54 -8.35 -10.92
CA PHE A 185 5.26 -8.84 -12.27
C PHE A 185 5.87 -10.23 -12.44
N THR A 186 5.02 -11.24 -12.54
CA THR A 186 5.42 -12.62 -12.83
C THR A 186 5.23 -12.95 -14.32
N ALA A 187 5.58 -14.17 -14.74
CA ALA A 187 5.32 -14.63 -16.10
C ALA A 187 3.82 -14.77 -16.41
N GLU A 188 2.99 -15.01 -15.38
CA GLU A 188 1.57 -15.31 -15.55
C GLU A 188 0.66 -14.12 -15.20
N ALA A 189 1.04 -13.32 -14.21
CA ALA A 189 0.17 -12.29 -13.64
C ALA A 189 0.93 -11.19 -12.89
N VAL A 190 0.20 -10.15 -12.46
CA VAL A 190 0.65 -9.21 -11.44
C VAL A 190 0.13 -9.69 -10.09
N VAL A 191 1.04 -9.88 -9.14
CA VAL A 191 0.75 -10.22 -7.75
C VAL A 191 0.92 -8.97 -6.89
N LEU A 192 -0.02 -8.71 -6.02
CA LEU A 192 0.01 -7.60 -5.08
C LEU A 192 0.53 -8.11 -3.73
N VAL A 193 1.40 -7.33 -3.09
CA VAL A 193 1.96 -7.62 -1.77
C VAL A 193 1.70 -6.47 -0.82
N ASP A 194 1.88 -6.69 0.48
CA ASP A 194 1.70 -5.69 1.55
C ASP A 194 0.24 -5.21 1.72
N TRP A 195 -0.59 -6.10 2.24
CA TRP A 195 -2.05 -5.94 2.39
C TRP A 195 -2.46 -5.24 3.69
N GLU A 196 -1.55 -4.60 4.41
CA GLU A 196 -1.78 -4.09 5.77
C GLU A 196 -2.85 -2.97 5.85
N TYR A 197 -3.08 -2.22 4.76
CA TYR A 197 -4.15 -1.22 4.65
C TYR A 197 -5.40 -1.72 3.94
N SER A 198 -5.42 -2.98 3.51
CA SER A 198 -6.52 -3.52 2.71
C SER A 198 -7.86 -3.51 3.44
N GLY A 199 -8.92 -3.28 2.70
CA GLY A 199 -10.29 -3.20 3.23
C GLY A 199 -11.26 -2.68 2.19
N LEU A 200 -12.49 -2.38 2.61
CA LEU A 200 -13.50 -1.81 1.74
C LEU A 200 -13.28 -0.31 1.55
N ASN A 201 -13.26 0.14 0.30
CA ASN A 201 -13.11 1.56 -0.08
C ASN A 201 -13.76 1.84 -1.44
N ASP A 202 -13.74 3.11 -1.89
CA ASP A 202 -13.99 3.52 -3.27
C ASP A 202 -12.89 2.94 -4.19
N PRO A 203 -13.23 2.21 -5.26
CA PRO A 203 -12.23 1.69 -6.21
C PRO A 203 -11.36 2.80 -6.82
N GLY A 204 -11.85 4.03 -6.88
CA GLY A 204 -11.10 5.20 -7.33
C GLY A 204 -9.90 5.51 -6.46
N TRP A 205 -9.86 5.06 -5.21
CA TRP A 205 -8.74 5.29 -4.31
C TRP A 205 -7.45 4.62 -4.79
N ASP A 206 -7.48 3.32 -5.11
CA ASP A 206 -6.29 2.60 -5.58
C ASP A 206 -5.78 3.18 -6.91
N LEU A 207 -6.70 3.59 -7.82
CA LEU A 207 -6.34 4.22 -9.09
C LEU A 207 -5.70 5.60 -8.88
N ALA A 208 -6.26 6.40 -7.98
CA ALA A 208 -5.74 7.72 -7.64
C ALA A 208 -4.37 7.62 -6.99
N HIS A 209 -4.22 6.71 -6.00
CA HIS A 209 -2.96 6.50 -5.31
C HIS A 209 -1.86 6.07 -6.28
N LEU A 210 -2.11 5.04 -7.11
CA LEU A 210 -1.17 4.60 -8.15
C LEU A 210 -0.79 5.74 -9.10
N SER A 211 -1.78 6.53 -9.56
CA SER A 211 -1.53 7.66 -10.47
C SER A 211 -0.58 8.70 -9.86
N VAL A 212 -0.77 9.01 -8.58
CA VAL A 212 0.06 9.97 -7.84
C VAL A 212 1.46 9.42 -7.60
N GLU A 213 1.57 8.15 -7.20
CA GLU A 213 2.85 7.50 -6.88
C GLU A 213 3.73 7.32 -8.11
N CYS A 214 3.14 7.01 -9.25
CA CYS A 214 3.86 6.95 -10.52
C CYS A 214 4.14 8.33 -11.13
N GLY A 215 3.52 9.41 -10.63
CA GLY A 215 3.60 10.73 -11.27
C GLY A 215 3.05 10.71 -12.68
N LEU A 216 1.95 9.99 -12.93
CA LEU A 216 1.39 9.82 -14.27
C LEU A 216 1.04 11.18 -14.89
N ASP A 217 1.47 11.38 -16.11
CA ASP A 217 1.02 12.49 -16.93
C ASP A 217 -0.47 12.30 -17.36
N PRO A 218 -1.12 13.29 -17.98
CA PRO A 218 -2.53 13.17 -18.36
C PRO A 218 -2.84 12.01 -19.32
N ASP A 219 -1.91 11.67 -20.21
CA ASP A 219 -2.12 10.60 -21.21
C ASP A 219 -1.97 9.22 -20.57
N ASP A 220 -0.99 9.02 -19.70
CA ASP A 220 -0.78 7.79 -18.96
C ASP A 220 -1.86 7.60 -17.88
N HIS A 221 -2.31 8.67 -17.24
CA HIS A 221 -3.47 8.64 -16.35
C HIS A 221 -4.74 8.19 -17.11
N GLU A 222 -4.98 8.72 -18.29
CA GLU A 222 -6.10 8.31 -19.14
C GLU A 222 -5.97 6.84 -19.54
N ARG A 223 -4.77 6.36 -19.89
CA ARG A 223 -4.49 4.96 -20.20
C ARG A 223 -4.81 4.04 -19.03
N LEU A 224 -4.39 4.41 -17.81
CA LEU A 224 -4.73 3.66 -16.58
C LEU A 224 -6.25 3.51 -16.44
N LEU A 225 -6.99 4.60 -16.58
CA LEU A 225 -8.43 4.60 -16.42
C LEU A 225 -9.15 3.79 -17.51
N GLN A 226 -8.67 3.83 -18.76
CA GLN A 226 -9.23 3.05 -19.86
C GLN A 226 -8.94 1.55 -19.73
N ALA A 227 -7.77 1.18 -19.23
CA ALA A 227 -7.42 -0.21 -19.00
C ALA A 227 -8.21 -0.82 -17.84
N TYR A 228 -8.61 -0.01 -16.87
CA TYR A 228 -9.40 -0.45 -15.73
C TYR A 228 -10.83 -0.81 -16.19
N GLY A 229 -11.18 -2.11 -16.03
CA GLY A 229 -12.49 -2.63 -16.48
C GLY A 229 -12.63 -2.85 -17.98
N GLY A 230 -11.58 -2.66 -18.78
CA GLY A 230 -11.54 -2.99 -20.22
C GLY A 230 -12.35 -2.03 -21.11
N GLY A 231 -12.53 -0.78 -20.68
CA GLY A 231 -13.26 0.22 -21.48
C GLY A 231 -13.22 1.62 -20.87
N ALA A 232 -13.95 2.56 -21.49
CA ALA A 232 -14.05 3.91 -20.96
C ALA A 232 -14.65 3.89 -19.54
N PRO A 233 -13.96 4.48 -18.55
CA PRO A 233 -14.44 4.48 -17.17
C PRO A 233 -15.73 5.31 -17.06
N PRO A 234 -16.65 4.96 -16.15
CA PRO A 234 -17.80 5.80 -15.83
C PRO A 234 -17.35 7.22 -15.46
N LYS A 235 -18.09 8.25 -15.91
CA LYS A 235 -17.73 9.66 -15.67
C LYS A 235 -17.61 10.01 -14.19
N ASP A 236 -18.44 9.41 -13.36
CA ASP A 236 -18.43 9.58 -11.91
C ASP A 236 -17.18 8.95 -11.27
N LEU A 237 -16.74 7.80 -11.74
CA LEU A 237 -15.47 7.20 -11.29
C LEU A 237 -14.28 8.12 -11.64
N ARG A 238 -14.20 8.59 -12.88
CA ARG A 238 -13.16 9.52 -13.32
C ARG A 238 -13.08 10.73 -12.39
N ARG A 239 -14.22 11.44 -12.20
CA ARG A 239 -14.29 12.61 -11.32
C ARG A 239 -13.80 12.29 -9.90
N ARG A 240 -14.19 11.13 -9.34
CA ARG A 240 -13.73 10.73 -8.01
C ARG A 240 -12.23 10.47 -7.98
N VAL A 241 -11.69 9.77 -8.98
CA VAL A 241 -10.24 9.51 -9.08
C VAL A 241 -9.47 10.84 -9.10
N ASP A 242 -9.91 11.82 -9.89
CA ASP A 242 -9.27 13.14 -9.93
C ASP A 242 -9.24 13.81 -8.55
N LEU A 243 -10.36 13.83 -7.83
CA LEU A 243 -10.41 14.36 -6.46
C LEU A 243 -9.55 13.55 -5.47
N LEU A 244 -9.60 12.22 -5.58
CA LEU A 244 -8.88 11.32 -4.69
C LEU A 244 -7.36 11.39 -4.85
N ARG A 245 -6.83 11.87 -5.97
CA ARG A 245 -5.39 12.16 -6.14
C ARG A 245 -4.92 13.16 -5.09
N GLY A 246 -5.63 14.25 -4.91
CA GLY A 246 -5.30 15.23 -3.88
C GLY A 246 -5.55 14.73 -2.45
N VAL A 247 -6.62 13.94 -2.25
CA VAL A 247 -6.87 13.30 -0.95
C VAL A 247 -5.72 12.34 -0.61
N SER A 248 -5.22 11.58 -1.58
CA SER A 248 -4.05 10.69 -1.40
C SER A 248 -2.81 11.48 -0.98
N ASP A 249 -2.54 12.63 -1.63
CA ASP A 249 -1.43 13.48 -1.24
C ASP A 249 -1.56 14.00 0.21
N VAL A 250 -2.78 14.34 0.65
CA VAL A 250 -3.00 14.76 2.04
C VAL A 250 -2.79 13.62 3.03
N VAL A 251 -3.36 12.44 2.77
CA VAL A 251 -3.25 11.27 3.66
C VAL A 251 -1.81 10.85 3.84
N TRP A 252 -1.10 10.57 2.72
CA TRP A 252 0.27 10.07 2.78
C TRP A 252 1.29 11.16 3.13
N GLY A 253 0.98 12.42 2.84
CA GLY A 253 1.77 13.53 3.34
C GLY A 253 1.72 13.65 4.86
N LEU A 254 0.55 13.48 5.48
CA LEU A 254 0.39 13.47 6.93
C LEU A 254 1.00 12.24 7.58
N TRP A 255 0.83 11.05 6.96
CA TRP A 255 1.52 9.83 7.39
C TRP A 255 3.03 10.01 7.42
N ALA A 256 3.61 10.60 6.38
CA ALA A 256 5.05 10.84 6.33
C ALA A 256 5.53 11.84 7.40
N LEU A 257 4.73 12.84 7.76
CA LEU A 257 5.04 13.70 8.91
C LEU A 257 5.05 12.90 10.22
N VAL A 258 4.16 11.92 10.39
CA VAL A 258 4.19 11.02 11.56
C VAL A 258 5.47 10.20 11.55
N GLN A 259 5.84 9.57 10.42
CA GLN A 259 7.09 8.81 10.31
C GLN A 259 8.32 9.67 10.63
N HIS A 260 8.34 10.92 10.17
CA HIS A 260 9.40 11.86 10.51
C HIS A 260 9.43 12.17 12.01
N ALA A 261 8.28 12.40 12.63
CA ALA A 261 8.18 12.70 14.07
C ALA A 261 8.62 11.51 14.94
N ASP A 262 8.35 10.28 14.48
CA ASP A 262 8.77 9.03 15.13
C ASP A 262 10.25 8.69 14.91
N GLY A 263 10.98 9.51 14.13
CA GLY A 263 12.41 9.34 13.88
C GLY A 263 12.73 8.23 12.88
N ASN A 264 11.78 7.80 12.06
CA ASN A 264 12.04 6.84 10.99
C ASN A 264 13.01 7.46 9.95
N ALA A 265 14.14 6.80 9.74
CA ALA A 265 15.23 7.25 8.87
C ALA A 265 15.32 6.50 7.53
N ALA A 266 14.29 5.72 7.18
CA ALA A 266 14.28 4.93 5.93
C ALA A 266 14.36 5.82 4.68
N THR A 267 13.81 7.04 4.76
CA THR A 267 13.88 8.07 3.72
C THR A 267 13.75 9.47 4.34
N ASP A 268 13.90 10.54 3.54
CA ASP A 268 13.56 11.90 3.97
C ASP A 268 12.02 12.10 3.96
N PHE A 269 11.36 11.54 4.99
CA PHE A 269 9.92 11.64 5.15
C PHE A 269 9.41 13.08 5.25
N ARG A 270 10.25 14.01 5.75
CA ARG A 270 9.86 15.42 5.81
C ARG A 270 9.78 16.05 4.43
N ALA A 271 10.78 15.82 3.58
CA ALA A 271 10.79 16.32 2.20
C ALA A 271 9.61 15.70 1.41
N TYR A 272 9.42 14.39 1.51
CA TYR A 272 8.30 13.66 0.91
C TYR A 272 6.94 14.24 1.32
N ALA A 273 6.73 14.48 2.62
CA ALA A 273 5.49 15.05 3.13
C ALA A 273 5.22 16.45 2.57
N LEU A 274 6.22 17.33 2.61
CA LEU A 274 6.07 18.71 2.15
C LEU A 274 5.78 18.80 0.65
N ASP A 275 6.35 17.91 -0.15
CA ASP A 275 6.08 17.84 -1.58
C ASP A 275 4.61 17.47 -1.85
N ARG A 276 4.12 16.41 -1.20
CA ARG A 276 2.72 15.97 -1.31
C ARG A 276 1.72 17.03 -0.87
N LEU A 277 1.92 17.61 0.30
CA LEU A 277 1.00 18.63 0.83
C LEU A 277 0.99 19.90 -0.03
N ARG A 278 2.10 20.23 -0.70
CA ARG A 278 2.17 21.33 -1.66
C ARG A 278 1.44 21.00 -2.97
N ARG A 279 1.54 19.75 -3.43
CA ARG A 279 0.94 19.27 -4.67
C ARG A 279 -0.57 19.04 -4.53
N ALA A 280 -1.06 18.62 -3.37
CA ALA A 280 -2.46 18.28 -3.13
C ALA A 280 -3.48 19.26 -3.75
N PRO A 281 -3.37 20.61 -3.55
CA PRO A 281 -4.32 21.56 -4.12
C PRO A 281 -4.29 21.65 -5.65
N THR A 282 -3.31 21.08 -6.31
CA THR A 282 -3.21 21.18 -7.79
C THR A 282 -4.12 20.16 -8.50
N TRP A 283 -4.75 19.26 -7.75
CA TRP A 283 -5.60 18.19 -8.28
C TRP A 283 -7.09 18.54 -8.32
N TRP A 284 -7.54 19.58 -7.63
CA TRP A 284 -8.93 20.04 -7.59
C TRP A 284 -9.13 21.50 -7.92
#